data_17bd25f829761834f14e7d320eaeccbf
#
_entry.id   17bd25f829761834f14e7d320eaeccbf
#
_cell.length_a   1.000
_cell.length_b   1.000
_cell.length_c   1.000
_cell.angle_alpha   90.00
_cell.angle_beta   90.00
_cell.angle_gamma   90.00
#
_symmetry.space_group_name_H-M   'P 1'
#
loop_
_entity.id
_entity.type
_entity.pdbx_description
1 polymer ?
#
loop_
_entity_poly.entity_id
_entity_poly.type
_entity_poly.pdbx_seq_one_letter_code
_entity_poly.pdbx_strand_id
1 'polypeptide(L)'
;TRFVAPDANGDLPGMTRFTNALADRFLSAYQIVDHHANDATGFSATLLFDTQTNSYTLSFRSSEYAADVNGGDRSRDIVGADAEVKNAGFAFAQLVSMTRYFEGLQQGKKSDGTIDPSLAAFFGNSQNQLNVTGYSLGGHLATVFTELYADRVAQTYTFNGAGRGEFAGLHFNSEVQEADRIREMLANLDARLRATDPLGSLFASGATADIYTDERYLVALDDIRARYPTSGTQSLPGLTGGLTRTDGAFGKIQQLFGHAQTGQDVEVVANSGVHAKVIPVLVEGQPLIEDVNVQNPWESQYGNSHSVTLLVDSLAIQELFQKADPQLQQSQIESILKASSDQIASPYPEQGTPVPPAEGDTLEKALDALAKVFHVEGPATPYGRLPGDFGSATYRQPFYERLDAVRAAIGDQVFSIAPLIGKSAEELQSLALLEDSTSLAYRFALRELAPFAVLGASASSTETLYANHNEAGQLALLNSESGMGELSPQYLKDRAAFLVEK
;
A
#
# COMPACT_ATOMS: atom_id res chain seq x y z
N THR A 1 -6.05 -3.91 -22.39
CA THR A 1 -4.99 -3.50 -21.44
C THR A 1 -3.79 -4.37 -21.75
N ARG A 2 -2.73 -3.82 -22.29
CA ARG A 2 -1.48 -4.55 -22.43
C ARG A 2 -0.81 -4.46 -21.07
N PHE A 3 -0.91 -5.51 -20.26
CA PHE A 3 0.21 -5.83 -19.40
C PHE A 3 1.39 -5.96 -20.36
N VAL A 4 2.40 -5.15 -20.19
CA VAL A 4 3.52 -5.14 -21.12
C VAL A 4 4.17 -6.52 -21.01
N ALA A 5 4.33 -7.21 -22.12
CA ALA A 5 4.98 -8.52 -22.11
C ALA A 5 6.40 -8.38 -21.54
N PRO A 6 6.86 -9.36 -20.75
CA PRO A 6 8.23 -9.40 -20.28
C PRO A 6 9.21 -9.23 -21.46
N ASP A 7 10.34 -8.61 -21.19
CA ASP A 7 11.44 -8.54 -22.15
C ASP A 7 12.08 -9.93 -22.38
N ALA A 8 13.13 -9.99 -23.22
CA ALA A 8 13.80 -11.24 -23.53
C ALA A 8 14.46 -11.93 -22.31
N ASN A 9 14.60 -11.23 -21.18
CA ASN A 9 15.13 -11.74 -19.93
C ASN A 9 14.01 -12.11 -18.94
N GLY A 10 12.75 -11.92 -19.30
CA GLY A 10 11.61 -12.13 -18.43
C GLY A 10 11.26 -10.92 -17.57
N ASP A 11 11.97 -9.80 -17.73
CA ASP A 11 11.68 -8.58 -17.01
C ASP A 11 10.57 -7.78 -17.68
N LEU A 12 9.65 -7.29 -16.87
CA LEU A 12 8.66 -6.35 -17.36
C LEU A 12 9.36 -5.01 -17.66
N PRO A 13 9.20 -4.44 -18.86
CA PRO A 13 9.94 -3.24 -19.22
C PRO A 13 9.75 -2.14 -18.17
N GLY A 14 10.82 -1.85 -17.54
CA GLY A 14 11.22 -0.63 -16.89
C GLY A 14 10.26 0.06 -15.97
N MET A 15 9.41 -0.58 -15.16
CA MET A 15 8.75 0.06 -14.01
C MET A 15 7.48 -0.65 -13.49
N THR A 16 7.03 -1.75 -14.07
CA THR A 16 5.93 -2.47 -13.44
C THR A 16 6.50 -3.40 -12.37
N ARG A 17 6.16 -3.09 -11.14
CA ARG A 17 6.43 -3.94 -9.97
C ARG A 17 5.35 -4.99 -9.78
N PHE A 18 4.52 -5.18 -10.79
CA PHE A 18 3.38 -6.08 -10.79
C PHE A 18 3.83 -7.44 -11.31
N THR A 19 4.06 -8.37 -10.41
CA THR A 19 4.46 -9.73 -10.77
C THR A 19 3.34 -10.44 -11.54
N ASN A 20 3.66 -11.52 -12.26
CA ASN A 20 2.64 -12.32 -12.93
C ASN A 20 1.62 -12.88 -11.94
N ALA A 21 2.06 -13.35 -10.77
CA ALA A 21 1.17 -13.83 -9.71
C ALA A 21 0.20 -12.75 -9.23
N LEU A 22 0.69 -11.53 -9.00
CA LEU A 22 -0.18 -10.38 -8.67
C LEU A 22 -1.14 -10.04 -9.81
N ALA A 23 -0.67 -10.11 -11.07
CA ALA A 23 -1.50 -9.85 -12.24
C ALA A 23 -2.65 -10.85 -12.36
N ASP A 24 -2.36 -12.13 -12.23
CA ASP A 24 -3.36 -13.20 -12.30
C ASP A 24 -4.38 -13.06 -11.16
N ARG A 25 -3.93 -12.79 -9.95
CA ARG A 25 -4.78 -12.55 -8.80
C ARG A 25 -5.67 -11.31 -8.99
N PHE A 26 -5.10 -10.21 -9.47
CA PHE A 26 -5.86 -9.00 -9.77
C PHE A 26 -6.95 -9.26 -10.82
N LEU A 27 -6.60 -9.91 -11.93
CA LEU A 27 -7.53 -10.21 -13.02
C LEU A 27 -8.61 -11.24 -12.65
N SER A 28 -8.36 -12.06 -11.63
CA SER A 28 -9.39 -12.98 -11.12
C SER A 28 -10.49 -12.27 -10.33
N ALA A 29 -10.21 -11.11 -9.75
CA ALA A 29 -11.13 -10.33 -8.94
C ALA A 29 -11.70 -9.10 -9.65
N TYR A 30 -10.88 -8.44 -10.50
CA TYR A 30 -11.22 -7.15 -11.07
C TYR A 30 -11.31 -7.17 -12.60
N GLN A 31 -12.30 -6.45 -13.12
CA GLN A 31 -12.40 -6.09 -14.53
C GLN A 31 -12.06 -4.62 -14.72
N ILE A 32 -11.24 -4.30 -15.71
CA ILE A 32 -10.98 -2.92 -16.12
C ILE A 32 -12.16 -2.47 -16.98
N VAL A 33 -12.93 -1.53 -16.46
CA VAL A 33 -14.13 -0.99 -17.14
C VAL A 33 -13.76 0.14 -18.08
N ASP A 34 -12.90 1.05 -17.61
CA ASP A 34 -12.36 2.15 -18.39
C ASP A 34 -10.96 2.52 -17.89
N HIS A 35 -10.15 3.06 -18.78
CA HIS A 35 -8.81 3.58 -18.44
C HIS A 35 -8.57 4.89 -19.18
N HIS A 36 -8.44 5.95 -18.42
CA HIS A 36 -7.99 7.24 -18.92
C HIS A 36 -6.46 7.28 -18.88
N ALA A 37 -5.83 7.16 -20.04
CA ALA A 37 -4.38 7.29 -20.15
C ALA A 37 -3.97 8.75 -19.92
N ASN A 38 -2.70 8.99 -19.55
CA ASN A 38 -2.19 10.35 -19.32
C ASN A 38 -2.68 11.33 -20.39
N ASP A 39 -3.28 12.41 -19.95
CA ASP A 39 -3.61 13.55 -20.79
C ASP A 39 -2.54 14.65 -20.68
N ALA A 40 -2.77 15.84 -21.21
CA ALA A 40 -1.79 16.93 -21.16
C ALA A 40 -1.49 17.44 -19.74
N THR A 41 -2.29 17.05 -18.74
CA THR A 41 -2.06 17.39 -17.33
C THR A 41 -1.26 16.32 -16.58
N GLY A 42 -0.97 15.18 -17.21
CA GLY A 42 -0.45 13.99 -16.56
C GLY A 42 -1.52 13.17 -15.82
N PHE A 43 -2.78 13.62 -15.80
CA PHE A 43 -3.85 12.90 -15.16
C PHE A 43 -4.08 11.54 -15.81
N SER A 44 -4.18 10.52 -14.98
CA SER A 44 -4.56 9.17 -15.39
C SER A 44 -5.39 8.50 -14.30
N ALA A 45 -6.42 7.76 -14.72
CA ALA A 45 -7.30 7.04 -13.83
C ALA A 45 -7.79 5.74 -14.45
N THR A 46 -8.15 4.79 -13.60
CA THR A 46 -8.72 3.51 -14.03
C THR A 46 -9.99 3.22 -13.24
N LEU A 47 -11.08 2.98 -13.94
CA LEU A 47 -12.31 2.48 -13.33
C LEU A 47 -12.30 0.96 -13.37
N LEU A 48 -12.38 0.35 -12.19
CA LEU A 48 -12.37 -1.08 -11.96
C LEU A 48 -13.75 -1.54 -11.51
N PHE A 49 -14.12 -2.76 -11.85
CA PHE A 49 -15.28 -3.44 -11.31
C PHE A 49 -14.81 -4.69 -10.57
N ASP A 50 -15.10 -4.76 -9.28
CA ASP A 50 -14.85 -5.93 -8.44
C ASP A 50 -15.98 -6.93 -8.64
N THR A 51 -15.65 -8.10 -9.20
CA THR A 51 -16.61 -9.15 -9.51
C THR A 51 -17.07 -9.94 -8.29
N GLN A 52 -16.34 -9.85 -7.18
CA GLN A 52 -16.65 -10.55 -5.93
C GLN A 52 -17.61 -9.74 -5.07
N THR A 53 -17.38 -8.44 -4.97
CA THR A 53 -18.21 -7.52 -4.16
C THR A 53 -19.27 -6.78 -4.96
N ASN A 54 -19.25 -6.92 -6.30
CA ASN A 54 -20.12 -6.22 -7.23
C ASN A 54 -20.07 -4.70 -7.05
N SER A 55 -18.88 -4.15 -6.89
CA SER A 55 -18.64 -2.73 -6.63
C SER A 55 -17.66 -2.11 -7.60
N TYR A 56 -17.79 -0.81 -7.85
CA TYR A 56 -16.83 -0.05 -8.64
C TYR A 56 -15.75 0.56 -7.75
N THR A 57 -14.52 0.61 -8.27
CA THR A 57 -13.40 1.32 -7.66
C THR A 57 -12.76 2.25 -8.70
N LEU A 58 -12.66 3.53 -8.37
CA LEU A 58 -11.95 4.51 -9.16
C LEU A 58 -10.54 4.69 -8.58
N SER A 59 -9.53 4.32 -9.36
CA SER A 59 -8.12 4.38 -8.97
C SER A 59 -7.43 5.52 -9.71
N PHE A 60 -6.86 6.45 -8.96
CA PHE A 60 -6.04 7.54 -9.48
C PHE A 60 -4.57 7.17 -9.46
N ARG A 61 -3.89 7.49 -10.57
CA ARG A 61 -2.47 7.20 -10.75
C ARG A 61 -1.60 8.14 -9.92
N SER A 62 -0.48 7.62 -9.47
CA SER A 62 0.59 8.38 -8.82
C SER A 62 1.53 9.04 -9.83
N SER A 63 2.40 9.91 -9.33
CA SER A 63 3.47 10.55 -10.10
C SER A 63 4.41 9.54 -10.74
N GLU A 64 4.78 9.80 -12.00
CA GLU A 64 5.79 9.04 -12.73
C GLU A 64 7.16 9.73 -12.64
N TYR A 65 8.12 8.99 -12.06
CA TYR A 65 9.49 9.49 -11.91
C TYR A 65 10.35 9.29 -13.15
N ALA A 66 9.95 8.40 -14.07
CA ALA A 66 10.68 8.19 -15.29
C ALA A 66 10.66 9.45 -16.16
N ALA A 67 11.80 9.76 -16.78
CA ALA A 67 11.88 10.88 -17.70
C ALA A 67 11.01 10.60 -18.94
N ASP A 68 10.44 11.65 -19.51
CA ASP A 68 9.53 11.58 -20.66
C ASP A 68 10.19 10.89 -21.87
N VAL A 69 11.49 11.09 -22.06
CA VAL A 69 12.28 10.42 -23.12
C VAL A 69 12.37 8.89 -22.93
N ASN A 70 12.09 8.39 -21.74
CA ASN A 70 12.05 6.97 -21.39
C ASN A 70 10.60 6.45 -21.27
N GLY A 71 9.63 7.19 -21.79
CA GLY A 71 8.22 6.82 -21.75
C GLY A 71 7.51 7.09 -20.44
N GLY A 72 8.14 7.83 -19.51
CA GLY A 72 7.51 8.33 -18.29
C GLY A 72 6.79 9.66 -18.50
N ASP A 73 6.38 10.28 -17.40
CA ASP A 73 5.63 11.55 -17.38
C ASP A 73 6.13 12.54 -16.31
N ARG A 74 7.45 12.54 -16.12
CA ARG A 74 8.08 13.34 -15.07
C ARG A 74 7.80 14.85 -15.19
N SER A 75 7.72 15.38 -16.40
CA SER A 75 7.50 16.82 -16.61
C SER A 75 6.13 17.23 -16.09
N ARG A 76 5.09 16.49 -16.44
CA ARG A 76 3.71 16.81 -16.03
C ARG A 76 3.42 16.44 -14.58
N ASP A 77 3.97 15.34 -14.09
CA ASP A 77 3.72 14.89 -12.72
C ASP A 77 4.60 15.63 -11.71
N ILE A 78 5.94 15.48 -11.79
CA ILE A 78 6.85 16.02 -10.76
C ILE A 78 7.04 17.53 -10.90
N VAL A 79 7.32 18.00 -12.12
CA VAL A 79 7.58 19.43 -12.38
C VAL A 79 6.27 20.23 -12.44
N GLY A 80 5.17 19.59 -12.86
CA GLY A 80 3.84 20.17 -12.91
C GLY A 80 3.02 19.94 -11.64
N ALA A 81 2.30 18.84 -11.56
CA ALA A 81 1.28 18.59 -10.53
C ALA A 81 1.86 18.57 -9.08
N ASP A 82 2.96 17.85 -8.84
CA ASP A 82 3.59 17.83 -7.51
C ASP A 82 4.10 19.21 -7.11
N ALA A 83 4.63 19.98 -8.07
CA ALA A 83 5.04 21.37 -7.82
C ALA A 83 3.84 22.27 -7.50
N GLU A 84 2.69 22.06 -8.12
CA GLU A 84 1.45 22.78 -7.77
C GLU A 84 0.98 22.42 -6.35
N VAL A 85 0.95 21.14 -5.98
CA VAL A 85 0.65 20.70 -4.61
C VAL A 85 1.64 21.33 -3.63
N LYS A 86 2.93 21.28 -3.95
CA LYS A 86 3.99 21.88 -3.12
C LYS A 86 3.82 23.39 -2.94
N ASN A 87 3.49 24.10 -3.97
CA ASN A 87 3.48 25.56 -3.96
C ASN A 87 2.12 26.17 -3.58
N ALA A 88 1.04 25.46 -3.86
CA ALA A 88 -0.32 25.97 -3.69
C ALA A 88 -1.30 24.94 -3.09
N GLY A 89 -0.86 23.76 -2.74
CA GLY A 89 -1.66 22.76 -2.04
C GLY A 89 -2.64 21.97 -2.90
N PHE A 90 -2.73 22.23 -4.21
CA PHE A 90 -3.66 21.58 -5.13
C PHE A 90 -2.98 21.33 -6.48
N ALA A 91 -3.18 20.15 -7.06
CA ALA A 91 -2.79 19.82 -8.44
C ALA A 91 -3.88 20.31 -9.41
N PHE A 92 -3.97 21.62 -9.62
CA PHE A 92 -5.10 22.27 -10.28
C PHE A 92 -5.44 21.68 -11.64
N ALA A 93 -4.45 21.48 -12.49
CA ALA A 93 -4.66 20.93 -13.84
C ALA A 93 -5.23 19.52 -13.77
N GLN A 94 -4.63 18.63 -12.97
CA GLN A 94 -5.10 17.26 -12.83
C GLN A 94 -6.46 17.17 -12.13
N LEU A 95 -6.78 18.08 -11.20
CA LEU A 95 -8.10 18.15 -10.58
C LEU A 95 -9.19 18.55 -11.57
N VAL A 96 -8.91 19.48 -12.51
CA VAL A 96 -9.84 19.79 -13.60
C VAL A 96 -10.03 18.57 -14.50
N SER A 97 -8.96 17.87 -14.85
CA SER A 97 -9.05 16.64 -15.63
C SER A 97 -9.90 15.57 -14.94
N MET A 98 -9.66 15.36 -13.66
CA MET A 98 -10.41 14.44 -12.80
C MET A 98 -11.91 14.75 -12.82
N THR A 99 -12.30 16.02 -12.66
CA THR A 99 -13.72 16.40 -12.67
C THR A 99 -14.36 16.15 -14.03
N ARG A 100 -13.68 16.51 -15.12
CA ARG A 100 -14.15 16.26 -16.50
C ARG A 100 -14.31 14.77 -16.79
N TYR A 101 -13.34 13.96 -16.35
CA TYR A 101 -13.40 12.51 -16.52
C TYR A 101 -14.60 11.92 -15.78
N PHE A 102 -14.81 12.32 -14.54
CA PHE A 102 -15.95 11.81 -13.75
C PHE A 102 -17.30 12.28 -14.31
N GLU A 103 -17.40 13.53 -14.77
CA GLU A 103 -18.60 14.03 -15.49
C GLU A 103 -18.88 13.18 -16.75
N GLY A 104 -17.86 12.77 -17.47
CA GLY A 104 -17.99 11.84 -18.59
C GLY A 104 -18.55 10.49 -18.16
N LEU A 105 -17.99 9.89 -17.11
CA LEU A 105 -18.48 8.62 -16.56
C LEU A 105 -19.93 8.69 -16.09
N GLN A 106 -20.36 9.81 -15.51
CA GLN A 106 -21.75 10.05 -15.11
C GLN A 106 -22.71 10.03 -16.30
N GLN A 107 -22.23 10.41 -17.48
CA GLN A 107 -22.96 10.34 -18.74
C GLN A 107 -22.79 9.01 -19.48
N GLY A 108 -22.08 8.05 -18.87
CA GLY A 108 -21.72 6.78 -19.48
C GLY A 108 -20.63 6.87 -20.55
N LYS A 109 -19.95 8.02 -20.67
CA LYS A 109 -18.91 8.24 -21.66
C LYS A 109 -17.56 7.72 -21.14
N LYS A 110 -16.99 6.77 -21.86
CA LYS A 110 -15.66 6.22 -21.62
C LYS A 110 -14.55 7.09 -22.23
N SER A 111 -13.33 6.83 -21.80
CA SER A 111 -12.13 7.55 -22.28
C SER A 111 -11.85 7.40 -23.76
N ASP A 112 -12.29 6.31 -24.38
CA ASP A 112 -12.22 6.09 -25.83
C ASP A 112 -13.35 6.77 -26.61
N GLY A 113 -14.23 7.50 -25.92
CA GLY A 113 -15.38 8.18 -26.48
C GLY A 113 -16.63 7.33 -26.66
N THR A 114 -16.56 6.03 -26.37
CA THR A 114 -17.74 5.15 -26.44
C THR A 114 -18.73 5.45 -25.31
N ILE A 115 -20.00 5.15 -25.54
CA ILE A 115 -21.05 5.31 -24.53
C ILE A 115 -21.41 3.92 -24.00
N ASP A 116 -21.34 3.78 -22.68
CA ASP A 116 -21.76 2.58 -21.96
C ASP A 116 -23.02 2.89 -21.15
N PRO A 117 -24.20 2.38 -21.60
CA PRO A 117 -25.46 2.63 -20.89
C PRO A 117 -25.49 2.09 -19.46
N SER A 118 -24.68 1.06 -19.15
CA SER A 118 -24.62 0.49 -17.79
C SER A 118 -23.94 1.44 -16.82
N LEU A 119 -22.89 2.14 -17.26
CA LEU A 119 -22.23 3.20 -16.48
C LEU A 119 -23.17 4.39 -16.30
N ALA A 120 -23.87 4.82 -17.37
CA ALA A 120 -24.86 5.89 -17.27
C ALA A 120 -25.96 5.54 -16.26
N ALA A 121 -26.45 4.30 -16.27
CA ALA A 121 -27.45 3.84 -15.32
C ALA A 121 -26.92 3.78 -13.88
N PHE A 122 -25.69 3.29 -13.69
CA PHE A 122 -25.06 3.24 -12.38
C PHE A 122 -24.84 4.64 -11.81
N PHE A 123 -24.19 5.51 -12.56
CA PHE A 123 -23.87 6.86 -12.11
C PHE A 123 -25.07 7.81 -12.14
N GLY A 124 -26.11 7.51 -12.89
CA GLY A 124 -27.39 8.24 -12.89
C GLY A 124 -28.18 8.07 -11.59
N ASN A 125 -27.97 6.97 -10.86
CA ASN A 125 -28.58 6.75 -9.56
C ASN A 125 -27.70 7.35 -8.45
N SER A 126 -28.19 8.39 -7.79
CA SER A 126 -27.46 9.09 -6.72
C SER A 126 -27.19 8.24 -5.48
N GLN A 127 -27.89 7.11 -5.31
CA GLN A 127 -27.67 6.19 -4.20
C GLN A 127 -26.51 5.23 -4.45
N ASN A 128 -26.08 5.10 -5.69
CA ASN A 128 -24.94 4.23 -6.01
C ASN A 128 -23.64 4.95 -5.67
N GLN A 129 -22.82 4.24 -4.92
CA GLN A 129 -21.51 4.69 -4.46
C GLN A 129 -20.41 3.81 -5.03
N LEU A 130 -19.21 4.38 -5.17
CA LEU A 130 -18.00 3.69 -5.59
C LEU A 130 -16.91 3.83 -4.52
N ASN A 131 -15.96 2.92 -4.54
CA ASN A 131 -14.72 3.07 -3.79
C ASN A 131 -13.73 3.93 -4.58
N VAL A 132 -12.86 4.60 -3.88
CA VAL A 132 -11.83 5.46 -4.47
C VAL A 132 -10.47 5.07 -3.91
N THR A 133 -9.45 5.12 -4.73
CA THR A 133 -8.08 4.83 -4.25
C THR A 133 -7.05 5.63 -5.01
N GLY A 134 -5.91 5.89 -4.35
CA GLY A 134 -4.78 6.54 -4.97
C GLY A 134 -3.52 6.45 -4.10
N TYR A 135 -2.38 6.36 -4.77
CA TYR A 135 -1.06 6.35 -4.15
C TYR A 135 -0.36 7.69 -4.42
N SER A 136 0.32 8.25 -3.43
CA SER A 136 1.10 9.50 -3.55
C SER A 136 0.24 10.65 -4.12
N LEU A 137 0.59 11.21 -5.28
CA LEU A 137 -0.22 12.21 -6.00
C LEU A 137 -1.66 11.73 -6.27
N GLY A 138 -1.82 10.43 -6.61
CA GLY A 138 -3.15 9.83 -6.74
C GLY A 138 -3.94 9.86 -5.44
N GLY A 139 -3.28 9.81 -4.28
CA GLY A 139 -3.89 10.00 -2.97
C GLY A 139 -4.41 11.43 -2.75
N HIS A 140 -3.71 12.45 -3.26
CA HIS A 140 -4.21 13.82 -3.30
C HIS A 140 -5.51 13.91 -4.12
N LEU A 141 -5.50 13.34 -5.33
CA LEU A 141 -6.68 13.32 -6.20
C LEU A 141 -7.86 12.59 -5.53
N ALA A 142 -7.59 11.43 -4.91
CA ALA A 142 -8.59 10.63 -4.21
C ALA A 142 -9.22 11.40 -3.03
N THR A 143 -8.42 12.14 -2.26
CA THR A 143 -8.90 12.98 -1.16
C THR A 143 -9.81 14.07 -1.66
N VAL A 144 -9.36 14.87 -2.64
CA VAL A 144 -10.17 15.96 -3.21
C VAL A 144 -11.43 15.43 -3.90
N PHE A 145 -11.32 14.29 -4.62
CA PHE A 145 -12.48 13.63 -5.21
C PHE A 145 -13.55 13.30 -4.16
N THR A 146 -13.12 12.74 -3.03
CA THR A 146 -14.02 12.39 -1.93
C THR A 146 -14.72 13.61 -1.33
N GLU A 147 -14.01 14.72 -1.21
CA GLU A 147 -14.58 15.99 -0.74
C GLU A 147 -15.61 16.56 -1.73
N LEU A 148 -15.30 16.50 -3.04
CA LEU A 148 -16.19 17.02 -4.08
C LEU A 148 -17.45 16.16 -4.29
N TYR A 149 -17.33 14.85 -4.12
CA TYR A 149 -18.36 13.87 -4.46
C TYR A 149 -18.68 12.94 -3.30
N ALA A 150 -18.77 13.46 -2.09
CA ALA A 150 -18.92 12.71 -0.85
C ALA A 150 -20.11 11.74 -0.84
N ASP A 151 -21.22 12.12 -1.43
CA ASP A 151 -22.44 11.32 -1.58
C ASP A 151 -22.26 10.16 -2.59
N ARG A 152 -21.27 10.26 -3.48
CA ARG A 152 -20.95 9.24 -4.49
C ARG A 152 -19.87 8.26 -4.05
N VAL A 153 -19.22 8.50 -2.92
CA VAL A 153 -18.11 7.71 -2.40
C VAL A 153 -18.55 6.87 -1.22
N ALA A 154 -18.36 5.56 -1.30
CA ALA A 154 -18.52 4.65 -0.17
C ALA A 154 -17.32 4.76 0.77
N GLN A 155 -16.13 4.52 0.24
CA GLN A 155 -14.86 4.51 0.98
C GLN A 155 -13.72 4.95 0.07
N THR A 156 -12.74 5.62 0.64
CA THR A 156 -11.50 6.03 -0.05
C THR A 156 -10.29 5.48 0.69
N TYR A 157 -9.39 4.86 -0.05
CA TYR A 157 -8.10 4.40 0.49
C TYR A 157 -6.97 5.19 -0.17
N THR A 158 -6.20 5.91 0.63
CA THR A 158 -5.00 6.62 0.16
C THR A 158 -3.76 5.90 0.65
N PHE A 159 -2.93 5.47 -0.29
CA PHE A 159 -1.68 4.76 0.01
C PHE A 159 -0.52 5.75 -0.06
N ASN A 160 0.15 6.02 1.07
CA ASN A 160 1.14 7.09 1.20
C ASN A 160 0.67 8.38 0.50
N GLY A 161 -0.61 8.69 0.67
CA GLY A 161 -1.29 9.74 -0.10
C GLY A 161 -0.74 11.12 0.20
N ALA A 162 -0.60 11.92 -0.84
CA ALA A 162 -0.48 13.34 -0.66
C ALA A 162 -1.83 13.89 -0.20
N GLY A 163 -1.82 14.66 0.88
CA GLY A 163 -2.99 15.43 1.29
C GLY A 163 -3.21 16.62 0.35
N ARG A 164 -3.99 17.59 0.79
CA ARG A 164 -4.18 18.85 0.07
C ARG A 164 -3.86 20.06 0.95
N GLY A 165 -3.64 21.19 0.31
CA GLY A 165 -3.52 22.46 0.99
C GLY A 165 -4.87 23.04 1.47
N GLU A 166 -4.81 24.23 2.03
CA GLU A 166 -5.95 24.97 2.57
C GLU A 166 -6.07 26.33 1.88
N PHE A 167 -7.26 26.91 1.96
CA PHE A 167 -7.45 28.30 1.52
C PHE A 167 -6.84 29.26 2.55
N ALA A 168 -5.94 30.13 2.10
CA ALA A 168 -5.23 31.04 2.97
C ALA A 168 -6.17 32.09 3.56
N GLY A 169 -6.14 32.22 4.89
CA GLY A 169 -6.91 33.21 5.61
C GLY A 169 -8.43 32.98 5.65
N LEU A 170 -8.93 31.81 5.22
CA LEU A 170 -10.32 31.43 5.30
C LEU A 170 -10.52 30.36 6.37
N HIS A 171 -11.57 30.51 7.15
CA HIS A 171 -12.07 29.50 8.06
C HIS A 171 -13.46 29.07 7.59
N PHE A 172 -13.64 27.79 7.39
CA PHE A 172 -14.92 27.22 6.99
C PHE A 172 -15.65 26.69 8.23
N ASN A 173 -16.95 26.90 8.28
CA ASN A 173 -17.79 26.40 9.37
C ASN A 173 -18.15 24.91 9.18
N SER A 174 -17.94 24.39 7.99
CA SER A 174 -18.18 22.98 7.67
C SER A 174 -17.34 22.53 6.47
N GLU A 175 -17.08 21.23 6.39
CA GLU A 175 -16.43 20.59 5.25
C GLU A 175 -17.18 20.80 3.94
N VAL A 176 -18.53 20.90 3.99
CA VAL A 176 -19.35 21.18 2.82
C VAL A 176 -19.03 22.54 2.23
N GLN A 177 -18.87 23.57 3.07
CA GLN A 177 -18.49 24.90 2.60
C GLN A 177 -17.11 24.93 1.97
N GLU A 178 -16.16 24.18 2.53
CA GLU A 178 -14.82 24.07 1.98
C GLU A 178 -14.85 23.30 0.64
N ALA A 179 -15.57 22.20 0.55
CA ALA A 179 -15.79 21.45 -0.69
C ALA A 179 -16.45 22.28 -1.79
N ASP A 180 -17.45 23.09 -1.42
CA ASP A 180 -18.10 24.02 -2.35
C ASP A 180 -17.10 25.08 -2.86
N ARG A 181 -16.20 25.55 -2.01
CA ARG A 181 -15.16 26.49 -2.40
C ARG A 181 -14.14 25.87 -3.36
N ILE A 182 -13.75 24.60 -3.12
CA ILE A 182 -12.89 23.84 -4.04
C ILE A 182 -13.62 23.67 -5.40
N ARG A 183 -14.89 23.30 -5.35
CA ARG A 183 -15.71 23.14 -6.56
C ARG A 183 -15.81 24.43 -7.36
N GLU A 184 -16.07 25.56 -6.69
CA GLU A 184 -16.13 26.88 -7.33
C GLU A 184 -14.77 27.24 -7.98
N MET A 185 -13.68 27.02 -7.28
CA MET A 185 -12.33 27.29 -7.78
C MET A 185 -12.03 26.47 -9.06
N LEU A 186 -12.27 25.15 -9.01
CA LEU A 186 -12.03 24.28 -10.15
C LEU A 186 -12.96 24.60 -11.34
N ALA A 187 -14.23 24.88 -11.08
CA ALA A 187 -15.18 25.28 -12.12
C ALA A 187 -14.79 26.58 -12.82
N ASN A 188 -14.26 27.55 -12.08
CA ASN A 188 -13.78 28.80 -12.66
C ASN A 188 -12.51 28.57 -13.53
N LEU A 189 -11.60 27.71 -13.09
CA LEU A 189 -10.45 27.33 -13.90
C LEU A 189 -10.90 26.56 -15.15
N ASP A 190 -11.76 25.58 -14.99
CA ASP A 190 -12.29 24.79 -16.11
C ASP A 190 -13.02 25.65 -17.16
N ALA A 191 -13.83 26.60 -16.73
CA ALA A 191 -14.53 27.51 -17.65
C ALA A 191 -13.55 28.33 -18.50
N ARG A 192 -12.45 28.80 -17.92
CA ARG A 192 -11.40 29.52 -18.66
C ARG A 192 -10.68 28.62 -19.67
N LEU A 193 -10.35 27.39 -19.25
CA LEU A 193 -9.70 26.44 -20.11
C LEU A 193 -10.61 25.99 -21.27
N ARG A 194 -11.93 25.81 -21.03
CA ARG A 194 -12.91 25.54 -22.10
C ARG A 194 -13.02 26.69 -23.09
N ALA A 195 -12.86 27.91 -22.65
CA ALA A 195 -12.90 29.06 -23.52
C ALA A 195 -11.70 29.12 -24.48
N THR A 196 -10.56 28.59 -24.09
CA THR A 196 -9.31 28.59 -24.87
C THR A 196 -9.02 27.26 -25.57
N ASP A 197 -9.60 26.15 -25.06
CA ASP A 197 -9.56 24.81 -25.64
C ASP A 197 -11.00 24.25 -25.78
N PRO A 198 -11.84 24.79 -26.66
CA PRO A 198 -13.25 24.40 -26.75
C PRO A 198 -13.47 22.96 -27.18
N LEU A 199 -12.49 22.32 -27.79
CA LEU A 199 -12.53 20.90 -28.20
C LEU A 199 -12.08 19.98 -27.07
N GLY A 200 -11.50 20.51 -25.98
CA GLY A 200 -11.01 19.72 -24.83
C GLY A 200 -9.81 18.85 -25.18
N SER A 201 -9.02 19.22 -26.19
CA SER A 201 -7.91 18.41 -26.69
C SER A 201 -6.81 18.19 -25.66
N LEU A 202 -6.60 19.13 -24.76
CA LEU A 202 -5.64 19.02 -23.64
C LEU A 202 -6.05 17.97 -22.59
N PHE A 203 -7.34 17.67 -22.48
CA PHE A 203 -7.90 16.75 -21.50
C PHE A 203 -8.34 15.41 -22.10
N ALA A 204 -7.98 15.18 -23.37
CA ALA A 204 -8.27 13.92 -24.02
C ALA A 204 -7.28 12.83 -23.54
N SER A 205 -7.80 11.64 -23.27
CA SER A 205 -6.98 10.49 -22.91
C SER A 205 -5.88 10.24 -23.94
N GLY A 206 -4.64 10.12 -23.49
CA GLY A 206 -3.46 9.93 -24.34
C GLY A 206 -2.93 11.21 -25.00
N ALA A 207 -3.39 12.40 -24.61
CA ALA A 207 -2.84 13.67 -25.09
C ALA A 207 -1.35 13.82 -24.66
N THR A 208 -0.51 14.24 -25.61
CA THR A 208 0.94 14.33 -25.40
C THR A 208 1.44 15.74 -25.11
N ALA A 209 0.57 16.77 -25.21
CA ALA A 209 0.91 18.14 -24.85
C ALA A 209 1.27 18.23 -23.36
N ASP A 210 2.01 19.28 -23.00
CA ASP A 210 2.31 19.60 -21.60
C ASP A 210 1.61 20.92 -21.25
N ILE A 211 0.56 20.83 -20.41
CA ILE A 211 -0.26 21.99 -20.04
C ILE A 211 0.54 22.98 -19.18
N TYR A 212 1.51 22.50 -18.40
CA TYR A 212 2.29 23.33 -17.47
C TYR A 212 3.26 24.29 -18.17
N THR A 213 3.45 24.10 -19.47
CA THR A 213 4.19 25.03 -20.34
C THR A 213 3.28 25.87 -21.25
N ASP A 214 1.96 25.64 -21.21
CA ASP A 214 0.98 26.36 -22.01
C ASP A 214 0.62 27.70 -21.37
N GLU A 215 0.90 28.81 -22.07
CA GLU A 215 0.63 30.17 -21.60
C GLU A 215 -0.84 30.39 -21.22
N ARG A 216 -1.78 29.74 -21.91
CA ARG A 216 -3.21 29.84 -21.63
C ARG A 216 -3.53 29.28 -20.23
N TYR A 217 -2.91 28.17 -19.87
CA TYR A 217 -3.06 27.57 -18.56
C TYR A 217 -2.41 28.45 -17.49
N LEU A 218 -1.17 28.87 -17.71
CA LEU A 218 -0.42 29.67 -16.74
C LEU A 218 -1.14 30.98 -16.40
N VAL A 219 -1.66 31.68 -17.41
CA VAL A 219 -2.47 32.91 -17.19
C VAL A 219 -3.77 32.59 -16.43
N ALA A 220 -4.46 31.52 -16.81
CA ALA A 220 -5.68 31.11 -16.09
C ALA A 220 -5.40 30.75 -14.63
N LEU A 221 -4.31 30.03 -14.38
CA LEU A 221 -3.89 29.60 -13.05
C LEU A 221 -3.52 30.79 -12.16
N ASP A 222 -2.77 31.76 -12.69
CA ASP A 222 -2.38 32.97 -11.94
C ASP A 222 -3.62 33.75 -11.47
N ASP A 223 -4.61 33.88 -12.31
CA ASP A 223 -5.86 34.55 -11.97
C ASP A 223 -6.68 33.75 -10.93
N ILE A 224 -6.70 32.43 -11.04
CA ILE A 224 -7.32 31.56 -10.04
C ILE A 224 -6.61 31.67 -8.69
N ARG A 225 -5.29 31.64 -8.67
CA ARG A 225 -4.52 31.80 -7.40
C ARG A 225 -4.70 33.17 -6.76
N ALA A 226 -4.82 34.22 -7.56
CA ALA A 226 -5.13 35.54 -7.05
C ALA A 226 -6.54 35.63 -6.42
N ARG A 227 -7.50 34.93 -7.00
CA ARG A 227 -8.90 34.91 -6.54
C ARG A 227 -9.17 33.92 -5.40
N TYR A 228 -8.44 32.81 -5.39
CA TYR A 228 -8.54 31.75 -4.42
C TYR A 228 -7.15 31.48 -3.82
N PRO A 229 -6.65 32.37 -2.94
CA PRO A 229 -5.34 32.17 -2.36
C PRO A 229 -5.33 30.91 -1.50
N THR A 230 -4.38 30.04 -1.78
CA THR A 230 -4.17 28.76 -1.07
C THR A 230 -2.78 28.70 -0.48
N SER A 231 -2.61 27.91 0.57
CA SER A 231 -1.31 27.63 1.16
C SER A 231 -0.73 26.37 0.58
N GLY A 232 0.44 26.51 -0.01
CA GLY A 232 1.25 25.37 -0.45
C GLY A 232 2.14 24.83 0.64
N THR A 233 2.78 23.72 0.33
CA THR A 233 3.70 23.04 1.25
C THR A 233 4.98 23.81 1.54
N GLN A 234 5.37 24.73 0.66
CA GLN A 234 6.57 25.57 0.87
C GLN A 234 6.45 26.56 2.04
N SER A 235 5.23 26.95 2.39
CA SER A 235 4.99 27.85 3.52
C SER A 235 5.05 27.14 4.87
N LEU A 236 5.23 25.83 4.87
CA LEU A 236 5.28 25.03 6.07
C LEU A 236 6.74 24.81 6.50
N PRO A 237 7.13 25.24 7.71
CA PRO A 237 8.49 25.02 8.18
C PRO A 237 8.80 23.54 8.26
N GLY A 238 9.90 23.10 7.69
CA GLY A 238 10.45 21.80 7.98
C GLY A 238 10.28 20.70 6.93
N LEU A 239 9.92 21.01 5.70
CA LEU A 239 9.97 20.02 4.61
C LEU A 239 11.36 19.42 4.33
N THR A 240 12.40 19.97 4.97
CA THR A 240 13.77 19.50 4.85
C THR A 240 14.29 18.78 6.10
N GLY A 241 13.48 18.55 7.09
CA GLY A 241 13.91 17.84 8.30
C GLY A 241 12.86 17.87 9.40
N GLY A 242 12.23 16.75 9.67
CA GLY A 242 11.44 16.50 10.85
C GLY A 242 10.31 17.51 11.08
N LEU A 243 9.16 17.18 10.57
CA LEU A 243 7.96 18.01 10.67
C LEU A 243 7.33 17.85 12.05
N THR A 244 7.09 18.94 12.74
CA THR A 244 6.54 18.96 14.11
C THR A 244 5.17 19.60 14.24
N ARG A 245 4.45 19.82 13.12
CA ARG A 245 3.12 20.43 13.17
C ARG A 245 2.03 19.39 13.22
N THR A 246 1.00 19.69 13.98
CA THR A 246 -0.15 18.82 14.26
C THR A 246 -1.48 19.39 13.72
N ASP A 247 -1.43 20.49 12.97
CA ASP A 247 -2.65 21.07 12.38
C ASP A 247 -3.01 20.42 11.05
N GLY A 248 -4.31 20.46 10.72
CA GLY A 248 -4.92 19.68 9.64
C GLY A 248 -4.25 19.75 8.27
N ALA A 249 -3.86 20.95 7.79
CA ALA A 249 -3.19 21.12 6.50
C ALA A 249 -1.85 20.41 6.46
N PHE A 250 -1.20 20.36 7.56
CA PHE A 250 0.13 19.87 7.73
C PHE A 250 0.17 18.33 7.81
N GLY A 251 -0.71 17.71 8.55
CA GLY A 251 -0.85 16.26 8.55
C GLY A 251 -1.15 15.73 7.14
N LYS A 252 -1.96 16.44 6.37
CA LYS A 252 -2.26 16.12 4.97
C LYS A 252 -1.02 16.15 4.06
N ILE A 253 -0.05 17.00 4.37
CA ILE A 253 1.17 17.17 3.58
C ILE A 253 2.24 16.16 3.96
N GLN A 254 2.27 15.71 5.20
CA GLN A 254 3.16 14.63 5.62
C GLN A 254 2.85 13.33 4.89
N GLN A 255 1.59 13.09 4.53
CA GLN A 255 1.20 11.95 3.71
C GLN A 255 1.92 11.93 2.36
N LEU A 256 2.25 13.09 1.79
CA LEU A 256 3.00 13.18 0.52
C LEU A 256 4.40 12.54 0.62
N PHE A 257 5.03 12.62 1.76
CA PHE A 257 6.43 12.21 1.94
C PHE A 257 6.61 10.94 2.79
N GLY A 258 5.51 10.34 3.23
CA GLY A 258 5.57 9.13 4.04
C GLY A 258 6.20 9.30 5.42
N HIS A 259 6.22 10.50 5.96
CA HIS A 259 6.79 10.81 7.27
C HIS A 259 5.71 11.09 8.31
N ALA A 260 5.02 10.06 8.77
CA ALA A 260 4.33 10.15 10.06
C ALA A 260 5.35 9.92 11.19
N GLN A 261 6.07 10.96 11.60
CA GLN A 261 7.02 10.83 12.71
C GLN A 261 6.37 10.65 14.08
N THR A 262 5.09 10.90 14.18
CA THR A 262 4.33 10.62 15.41
C THR A 262 2.91 10.32 14.98
N GLY A 263 2.37 9.17 15.15
CA GLY A 263 1.01 8.74 14.75
C GLY A 263 -0.17 9.67 15.05
N GLN A 264 0.08 10.93 15.36
CA GLN A 264 -0.92 11.96 15.60
C GLN A 264 -1.36 12.70 14.33
N ASP A 265 -0.50 12.77 13.30
CA ASP A 265 -0.78 13.59 12.12
C ASP A 265 -1.70 12.91 11.12
N VAL A 266 -1.81 11.59 11.20
CA VAL A 266 -2.68 10.77 10.33
C VAL A 266 -4.15 10.84 10.78
N GLU A 267 -4.41 11.04 12.06
CA GLU A 267 -5.77 11.06 12.62
C GLU A 267 -6.58 12.29 12.21
N VAL A 268 -5.94 13.38 11.85
CA VAL A 268 -6.64 14.65 11.56
C VAL A 268 -7.47 14.57 10.27
N VAL A 269 -7.09 13.75 9.31
CA VAL A 269 -7.86 13.57 8.07
C VAL A 269 -9.01 12.58 8.26
N ALA A 270 -8.92 11.69 9.24
CA ALA A 270 -9.82 10.53 9.34
C ALA A 270 -11.07 10.74 10.21
N ASN A 271 -11.18 11.81 10.97
CA ASN A 271 -12.09 11.80 12.13
C ASN A 271 -13.36 12.63 12.06
N SER A 272 -13.69 13.26 10.95
CA SER A 272 -14.96 14.00 10.87
C SER A 272 -15.61 14.01 9.48
N GLY A 273 -16.93 13.88 9.42
CA GLY A 273 -17.76 14.12 8.26
C GLY A 273 -17.31 13.38 6.98
N VAL A 274 -17.03 14.14 5.93
CA VAL A 274 -16.58 13.63 4.62
C VAL A 274 -15.21 12.95 4.72
N HIS A 275 -14.32 13.48 5.57
CA HIS A 275 -13.00 12.93 5.76
C HIS A 275 -13.01 11.58 6.48
N ALA A 276 -14.06 11.23 7.22
CA ALA A 276 -14.21 9.89 7.80
C ALA A 276 -14.27 8.77 6.74
N LYS A 277 -14.51 9.10 5.48
CA LYS A 277 -14.46 8.15 4.36
C LYS A 277 -13.05 7.92 3.82
N VAL A 278 -12.09 8.77 4.15
CA VAL A 278 -10.71 8.64 3.70
C VAL A 278 -9.91 7.86 4.74
N ILE A 279 -9.46 6.68 4.36
CA ILE A 279 -8.62 5.80 5.17
C ILE A 279 -7.19 5.92 4.64
N PRO A 280 -6.29 6.61 5.36
CA PRO A 280 -4.89 6.66 4.99
C PRO A 280 -4.21 5.32 5.34
N VAL A 281 -3.52 4.74 4.38
CA VAL A 281 -2.68 3.56 4.55
C VAL A 281 -1.24 4.00 4.29
N LEU A 282 -0.46 4.07 5.36
CA LEU A 282 0.92 4.53 5.32
C LEU A 282 1.88 3.36 5.48
N VAL A 283 3.00 3.46 4.81
CA VAL A 283 4.11 2.50 4.93
C VAL A 283 4.61 2.43 6.37
N GLU A 284 4.71 3.55 7.05
CA GLU A 284 5.17 3.64 8.44
C GLU A 284 4.20 3.02 9.46
N GLY A 285 2.92 2.95 9.11
CA GLY A 285 1.90 2.31 9.93
C GLY A 285 1.78 0.81 9.71
N GLN A 286 2.58 0.26 8.79
CA GLN A 286 2.58 -1.17 8.49
C GLN A 286 3.70 -1.88 9.26
N PRO A 287 3.51 -3.15 9.60
CA PRO A 287 4.57 -3.97 10.15
C PRO A 287 5.63 -4.18 9.08
N LEU A 288 6.56 -3.27 9.03
CA LEU A 288 7.64 -3.25 8.09
C LEU A 288 8.94 -3.63 8.74
N ILE A 289 9.80 -4.04 7.91
CA ILE A 289 11.21 -4.14 8.05
C ILE A 289 11.72 -2.95 8.87
N GLU A 290 12.30 -3.22 10.02
CA GLU A 290 12.96 -2.20 10.85
C GLU A 290 14.20 -1.60 10.17
N ASP A 291 14.57 -2.10 9.00
CA ASP A 291 15.71 -1.68 8.22
C ASP A 291 15.46 -0.52 7.31
N VAL A 292 14.70 0.38 7.73
CA VAL A 292 14.81 1.71 7.16
C VAL A 292 16.12 2.29 7.70
N ASN A 293 17.20 2.12 6.98
CA ASN A 293 18.44 2.79 7.30
C ASN A 293 18.22 4.30 7.20
N VAL A 294 17.81 4.86 8.33
CA VAL A 294 17.47 6.29 8.49
C VAL A 294 18.68 7.21 8.29
N GLN A 295 19.87 6.67 8.07
CA GLN A 295 21.08 7.47 7.93
C GLN A 295 21.38 7.90 6.50
N ASN A 296 20.74 7.29 5.50
CA ASN A 296 20.78 7.82 4.17
C ASN A 296 19.51 8.67 3.93
N PRO A 297 19.59 10.01 3.96
CA PRO A 297 18.42 10.88 3.79
C PRO A 297 17.66 10.63 2.50
N TRP A 298 18.33 10.14 1.46
CA TRP A 298 17.70 9.80 0.18
C TRP A 298 16.92 8.49 0.23
N GLU A 299 17.44 7.48 0.89
CA GLU A 299 16.76 6.21 1.05
C GLU A 299 15.62 6.31 2.07
N SER A 300 15.82 7.06 3.15
CA SER A 300 14.79 7.28 4.16
C SER A 300 13.67 8.21 3.69
N GLN A 301 13.97 9.22 2.86
CA GLN A 301 12.94 10.18 2.43
C GLN A 301 12.16 9.75 1.20
N TYR A 302 12.75 8.99 0.27
CA TYR A 302 12.14 8.68 -1.01
C TYR A 302 12.19 7.20 -1.41
N GLY A 303 13.05 6.40 -0.79
CA GLY A 303 13.18 4.99 -1.09
C GLY A 303 12.20 4.13 -0.30
N ASN A 304 12.50 3.93 0.97
CA ASN A 304 11.78 2.96 1.79
C ASN A 304 10.45 3.47 2.35
N SER A 305 10.43 4.67 2.91
CA SER A 305 9.22 5.25 3.52
C SER A 305 8.14 5.64 2.51
N HIS A 306 8.48 5.72 1.23
CA HIS A 306 7.54 5.99 0.15
C HIS A 306 7.47 4.85 -0.87
N SER A 307 7.83 3.62 -0.46
CA SER A 307 7.85 2.46 -1.36
C SER A 307 6.48 1.81 -1.47
N VAL A 308 5.88 1.91 -2.65
CA VAL A 308 4.64 1.17 -2.95
C VAL A 308 4.86 -0.35 -2.90
N THR A 309 6.05 -0.83 -3.24
CA THR A 309 6.37 -2.27 -3.19
C THR A 309 6.33 -2.79 -1.77
N LEU A 310 7.01 -2.13 -0.84
CA LEU A 310 7.00 -2.51 0.57
C LEU A 310 5.59 -2.48 1.16
N LEU A 311 4.82 -1.46 0.81
CA LEU A 311 3.44 -1.33 1.25
C LEU A 311 2.58 -2.49 0.75
N VAL A 312 2.66 -2.81 -0.54
CA VAL A 312 1.91 -3.93 -1.14
C VAL A 312 2.35 -5.27 -0.55
N ASP A 313 3.64 -5.50 -0.40
CA ASP A 313 4.19 -6.73 0.18
C ASP A 313 3.73 -6.91 1.64
N SER A 314 3.78 -5.84 2.44
CA SER A 314 3.32 -5.87 3.83
C SER A 314 1.82 -6.16 3.92
N LEU A 315 1.01 -5.49 3.13
CA LEU A 315 -0.44 -5.74 3.09
C LEU A 315 -0.76 -7.17 2.63
N ALA A 316 -0.01 -7.71 1.69
CA ALA A 316 -0.20 -9.09 1.20
C ALA A 316 0.10 -10.12 2.30
N ILE A 317 1.13 -9.91 3.10
CA ILE A 317 1.44 -10.78 4.24
C ILE A 317 0.39 -10.63 5.35
N GLN A 318 -0.03 -9.41 5.67
CA GLN A 318 -1.07 -9.18 6.67
C GLN A 318 -2.37 -9.91 6.29
N GLU A 319 -2.78 -9.78 5.02
CA GLU A 319 -3.96 -10.46 4.50
C GLU A 319 -3.82 -11.98 4.56
N LEU A 320 -2.62 -12.53 4.32
CA LEU A 320 -2.37 -13.96 4.47
C LEU A 320 -2.52 -14.44 5.92
N PHE A 321 -1.98 -13.68 6.89
CA PHE A 321 -2.17 -13.97 8.31
C PHE A 321 -3.63 -13.90 8.73
N GLN A 322 -4.35 -12.86 8.29
CA GLN A 322 -5.79 -12.70 8.57
C GLN A 322 -6.66 -13.75 7.86
N LYS A 323 -6.23 -14.24 6.70
CA LYS A 323 -6.89 -15.37 6.06
C LYS A 323 -6.75 -16.65 6.90
N ALA A 324 -5.59 -16.89 7.48
CA ALA A 324 -5.36 -18.04 8.35
C ALA A 324 -6.11 -17.88 9.68
N ASP A 325 -6.05 -16.69 10.28
CA ASP A 325 -6.75 -16.35 11.54
C ASP A 325 -7.47 -15.00 11.41
N PRO A 326 -8.78 -14.99 11.10
CA PRO A 326 -9.56 -13.76 10.98
C PRO A 326 -9.69 -12.93 12.27
N GLN A 327 -9.31 -13.47 13.43
CA GLN A 327 -9.35 -12.78 14.71
C GLN A 327 -8.01 -12.12 15.09
N LEU A 328 -6.96 -12.41 14.31
CA LEU A 328 -5.62 -11.90 14.59
C LEU A 328 -5.58 -10.38 14.40
N GLN A 329 -5.20 -9.66 15.43
CA GLN A 329 -5.14 -8.21 15.42
C GLN A 329 -3.90 -7.72 14.67
N GLN A 330 -3.97 -6.56 14.05
CA GLN A 330 -2.85 -5.96 13.33
C GLN A 330 -1.59 -5.82 14.20
N SER A 331 -1.74 -5.39 15.45
CA SER A 331 -0.62 -5.27 16.40
C SER A 331 0.06 -6.61 16.71
N GLN A 332 -0.68 -7.71 16.67
CA GLN A 332 -0.13 -9.05 16.85
C GLN A 332 0.65 -9.48 15.60
N ILE A 333 0.11 -9.20 14.40
CA ILE A 333 0.82 -9.43 13.13
C ILE A 333 2.12 -8.62 13.12
N GLU A 334 2.07 -7.35 13.50
CA GLU A 334 3.25 -6.49 13.60
C GLU A 334 4.32 -7.10 14.52
N SER A 335 3.92 -7.55 15.69
CA SER A 335 4.85 -8.20 16.64
C SER A 335 5.47 -9.48 16.06
N ILE A 336 4.67 -10.30 15.39
CA ILE A 336 5.15 -11.52 14.71
C ILE A 336 6.16 -11.15 13.62
N LEU A 337 5.84 -10.18 12.78
CA LEU A 337 6.71 -9.79 11.68
C LEU A 337 8.04 -9.23 12.17
N LYS A 338 8.02 -8.37 13.18
CA LYS A 338 9.24 -7.84 13.80
C LYS A 338 10.14 -8.96 14.36
N ALA A 339 9.55 -9.92 15.06
CA ALA A 339 10.29 -11.03 15.65
C ALA A 339 10.67 -12.13 14.63
N SER A 340 10.15 -12.10 13.42
CA SER A 340 10.57 -13.03 12.36
C SER A 340 11.91 -12.66 11.75
N SER A 341 12.28 -11.38 11.79
CA SER A 341 13.55 -10.91 11.23
C SER A 341 14.75 -11.48 12.01
N ASP A 342 15.78 -11.87 11.28
CA ASP A 342 17.07 -12.23 11.85
C ASP A 342 17.98 -10.99 12.01
N GLN A 343 17.43 -9.80 12.09
CA GLN A 343 18.19 -8.58 12.18
C GLN A 343 19.25 -8.64 13.27
N ILE A 344 20.45 -8.79 12.83
CA ILE A 344 21.59 -8.30 13.58
C ILE A 344 21.68 -6.82 13.18
N ALA A 345 21.49 -5.93 14.13
CA ALA A 345 21.78 -4.51 13.92
C ALA A 345 23.15 -4.44 13.25
N SER A 346 23.17 -4.27 11.94
CA SER A 346 24.42 -4.19 11.20
C SER A 346 25.11 -2.93 11.67
N PRO A 347 26.31 -3.02 12.30
CA PRO A 347 27.08 -1.82 12.55
C PRO A 347 27.31 -1.17 11.18
N TYR A 348 26.91 0.09 11.04
CA TYR A 348 27.07 0.82 9.80
C TYR A 348 28.50 0.67 9.28
N PRO A 349 28.70 0.32 8.00
CA PRO A 349 30.01 0.31 7.43
C PRO A 349 30.57 1.72 7.54
N GLU A 350 31.82 1.82 8.02
CA GLU A 350 32.56 3.06 7.96
C GLU A 350 32.54 3.65 6.55
N GLN A 351 32.54 4.97 6.43
CA GLN A 351 32.49 5.66 5.14
C GLN A 351 33.43 5.03 4.12
N GLY A 352 32.88 4.54 3.02
CA GLY A 352 33.63 3.96 1.89
C GLY A 352 33.56 2.45 1.74
N THR A 353 32.97 1.71 2.66
CA THR A 353 32.63 0.30 2.46
C THR A 353 31.25 0.16 1.79
N PRO A 354 31.07 -0.74 0.83
CA PRO A 354 29.74 -1.07 0.31
C PRO A 354 28.84 -1.44 1.50
N VAL A 355 27.74 -0.73 1.65
CA VAL A 355 26.71 -1.10 2.63
C VAL A 355 26.23 -2.50 2.20
N PRO A 356 26.31 -3.53 3.07
CA PRO A 356 25.62 -4.76 2.79
C PRO A 356 24.15 -4.42 2.49
N PRO A 357 23.49 -5.13 1.58
CA PRO A 357 22.09 -4.91 1.34
C PRO A 357 21.38 -4.87 2.68
N ALA A 358 20.56 -3.85 2.89
CA ALA A 358 19.72 -3.76 4.07
C ALA A 358 18.96 -5.08 4.18
N GLU A 359 19.21 -5.83 5.22
CA GLU A 359 18.67 -7.17 5.41
C GLU A 359 17.24 -7.06 5.93
N GLY A 360 16.37 -6.48 5.10
CA GLY A 360 14.95 -6.53 5.35
C GLY A 360 14.43 -7.89 4.97
N ASP A 361 14.33 -8.80 5.92
CA ASP A 361 13.87 -10.16 5.71
C ASP A 361 12.59 -10.50 6.49
N THR A 362 12.02 -9.53 7.18
CA THR A 362 10.86 -9.68 8.06
C THR A 362 9.67 -10.37 7.37
N LEU A 363 9.30 -9.90 6.19
CA LEU A 363 8.15 -10.43 5.45
C LEU A 363 8.45 -11.82 4.88
N GLU A 364 9.64 -11.99 4.34
CA GLU A 364 10.11 -13.24 3.75
C GLU A 364 10.25 -14.32 4.81
N LYS A 365 10.80 -14.01 5.97
CA LYS A 365 10.94 -14.95 7.10
C LYS A 365 9.59 -15.36 7.69
N ALA A 366 8.66 -14.43 7.84
CA ALA A 366 7.31 -14.73 8.29
C ALA A 366 6.58 -15.63 7.29
N LEU A 367 6.71 -15.35 5.98
CA LEU A 367 6.14 -16.17 4.93
C LEU A 367 6.76 -17.58 4.92
N ASP A 368 8.07 -17.69 5.07
CA ASP A 368 8.76 -18.98 5.12
C ASP A 368 8.37 -19.79 6.37
N ALA A 369 8.13 -19.12 7.51
CA ALA A 369 7.61 -19.78 8.71
C ALA A 369 6.20 -20.34 8.49
N LEU A 370 5.29 -19.58 7.86
CA LEU A 370 3.97 -20.08 7.47
C LEU A 370 4.09 -21.24 6.47
N ALA A 371 4.93 -21.09 5.45
CA ALA A 371 5.15 -22.12 4.44
C ALA A 371 5.59 -23.45 5.06
N LYS A 372 6.46 -23.43 6.05
CA LYS A 372 6.87 -24.62 6.79
C LYS A 372 5.70 -25.25 7.54
N VAL A 373 4.87 -24.44 8.24
CA VAL A 373 3.69 -24.95 8.94
C VAL A 373 2.73 -25.67 8.00
N PHE A 374 2.48 -25.10 6.82
CA PHE A 374 1.53 -25.62 5.84
C PHE A 374 2.14 -26.57 4.81
N HIS A 375 3.37 -27.07 5.02
CA HIS A 375 4.08 -28.00 4.11
C HIS A 375 4.19 -27.48 2.67
N VAL A 376 4.36 -26.19 2.50
CA VAL A 376 4.65 -25.60 1.20
C VAL A 376 6.14 -25.76 0.91
N GLU A 377 6.48 -26.77 0.11
CA GLU A 377 7.86 -27.04 -0.30
C GLU A 377 8.39 -25.96 -1.25
N GLY A 378 9.70 -25.84 -1.32
CA GLY A 378 10.40 -24.95 -2.22
C GLY A 378 11.59 -24.26 -1.55
N PRO A 379 12.42 -23.56 -2.32
CA PRO A 379 13.50 -22.77 -1.75
C PRO A 379 12.94 -21.66 -0.87
N ALA A 380 13.71 -21.26 0.12
CA ALA A 380 13.39 -20.08 0.94
C ALA A 380 13.18 -18.85 0.04
N THR A 381 12.27 -17.97 0.46
CA THR A 381 11.98 -16.74 -0.27
C THR A 381 13.25 -15.88 -0.33
N PRO A 382 13.70 -15.43 -1.51
CA PRO A 382 14.86 -14.56 -1.60
C PRO A 382 14.64 -13.27 -0.82
N TYR A 383 15.62 -12.92 -0.02
CA TYR A 383 15.69 -11.64 0.71
C TYR A 383 17.09 -11.03 0.50
N GLY A 384 17.33 -9.86 1.03
CA GLY A 384 18.55 -9.12 0.76
C GLY A 384 18.33 -8.21 -0.44
N ARG A 385 17.97 -6.98 -0.16
CA ARG A 385 17.59 -6.01 -1.18
C ARG A 385 18.79 -5.23 -1.61
N LEU A 386 19.27 -5.48 -2.81
CA LEU A 386 20.26 -4.60 -3.42
C LEU A 386 19.58 -3.27 -3.82
N PRO A 387 20.24 -2.12 -3.60
CA PRO A 387 19.80 -0.86 -4.18
C PRO A 387 19.65 -1.02 -5.69
N GLY A 388 18.48 -0.85 -6.24
CA GLY A 388 18.17 -1.09 -7.65
C GLY A 388 17.27 -2.29 -7.91
N ASP A 389 17.26 -3.30 -7.04
CA ASP A 389 16.34 -4.45 -7.14
C ASP A 389 14.98 -4.17 -6.48
N PHE A 390 14.85 -3.07 -5.79
CA PHE A 390 13.61 -2.63 -5.18
C PHE A 390 12.50 -2.57 -6.22
N GLY A 391 11.64 -3.58 -6.17
CA GLY A 391 10.45 -3.64 -6.97
C GLY A 391 10.62 -4.17 -8.39
N SER A 392 11.72 -4.81 -8.71
CA SER A 392 11.76 -5.68 -9.88
C SER A 392 10.70 -6.77 -9.73
N ALA A 393 9.80 -6.87 -10.72
CA ALA A 393 8.77 -7.91 -10.73
C ALA A 393 9.40 -9.30 -10.67
N THR A 394 10.49 -9.52 -11.38
CA THR A 394 11.23 -10.77 -11.40
C THR A 394 11.77 -11.13 -10.02
N TYR A 395 12.31 -10.17 -9.29
CA TYR A 395 12.83 -10.39 -7.94
C TYR A 395 11.72 -10.72 -6.93
N ARG A 396 10.55 -10.10 -7.04
CA ARG A 396 9.42 -10.34 -6.13
C ARG A 396 8.52 -11.50 -6.55
N GLN A 397 8.66 -12.02 -7.76
CA GLN A 397 7.85 -13.14 -8.25
C GLN A 397 7.88 -14.36 -7.30
N PRO A 398 9.05 -14.87 -6.82
CA PRO A 398 9.09 -16.00 -5.90
C PRO A 398 8.36 -15.74 -4.57
N PHE A 399 8.37 -14.51 -4.07
CA PHE A 399 7.62 -14.13 -2.87
C PHE A 399 6.11 -14.31 -3.06
N TYR A 400 5.56 -13.82 -4.17
CA TYR A 400 4.13 -13.93 -4.45
C TYR A 400 3.70 -15.34 -4.82
N GLU A 401 4.53 -16.09 -5.55
CA GLU A 401 4.27 -17.50 -5.83
C GLU A 401 4.20 -18.33 -4.54
N ARG A 402 5.12 -18.08 -3.60
CA ARG A 402 5.09 -18.74 -2.30
C ARG A 402 3.90 -18.31 -1.45
N LEU A 403 3.56 -17.02 -1.47
CA LEU A 403 2.37 -16.49 -0.78
C LEU A 403 1.09 -17.16 -1.30
N ASP A 404 0.94 -17.28 -2.61
CA ASP A 404 -0.22 -17.94 -3.22
C ASP A 404 -0.24 -19.45 -2.91
N ALA A 405 0.91 -20.10 -2.87
CA ALA A 405 1.01 -21.50 -2.49
C ALA A 405 0.59 -21.74 -1.02
N VAL A 406 1.04 -20.87 -0.11
CA VAL A 406 0.62 -20.92 1.31
C VAL A 406 -0.87 -20.63 1.44
N ARG A 407 -1.39 -19.63 0.71
CA ARG A 407 -2.81 -19.31 0.66
C ARG A 407 -3.65 -20.51 0.19
N ALA A 408 -3.20 -21.21 -0.86
CA ALA A 408 -3.85 -22.41 -1.37
C ALA A 408 -3.82 -23.55 -0.34
N ALA A 409 -2.73 -23.72 0.39
CA ALA A 409 -2.60 -24.74 1.44
C ALA A 409 -3.52 -24.44 2.64
N ILE A 410 -3.69 -23.17 3.03
CA ILE A 410 -4.68 -22.75 4.04
C ILE A 410 -6.10 -23.11 3.57
N GLY A 411 -6.41 -22.91 2.28
CA GLY A 411 -7.74 -23.16 1.71
C GLY A 411 -8.83 -22.34 2.41
N ASP A 412 -9.94 -23.02 2.73
CA ASP A 412 -11.07 -22.43 3.48
C ASP A 412 -11.02 -22.75 4.99
N GLN A 413 -9.90 -23.31 5.46
CA GLN A 413 -9.75 -23.64 6.88
C GLN A 413 -9.40 -22.37 7.68
N VAL A 414 -9.91 -22.35 8.92
CA VAL A 414 -9.61 -21.31 9.89
C VAL A 414 -8.72 -21.91 10.98
N PHE A 415 -7.67 -21.19 11.30
CA PHE A 415 -6.70 -21.53 12.33
C PHE A 415 -6.73 -20.46 13.42
N SER A 416 -6.00 -20.70 14.51
CA SER A 416 -5.69 -19.68 15.50
C SER A 416 -4.17 -19.49 15.55
N ILE A 417 -3.72 -18.26 15.38
CA ILE A 417 -2.30 -17.91 15.43
C ILE A 417 -1.99 -17.30 16.79
N ALA A 418 -1.19 -18.00 17.57
CA ALA A 418 -0.75 -17.55 18.88
C ALA A 418 0.63 -16.89 18.78
N PRO A 419 0.76 -15.54 18.94
CA PRO A 419 2.05 -14.88 19.04
C PRO A 419 2.81 -15.39 20.27
N LEU A 420 4.11 -15.64 20.10
CA LEU A 420 4.99 -16.08 21.19
C LEU A 420 5.75 -14.93 21.85
N ILE A 421 5.72 -13.77 21.22
CA ILE A 421 6.38 -12.55 21.66
C ILE A 421 5.74 -12.07 22.99
N GLY A 422 6.58 -11.63 23.90
CA GLY A 422 6.15 -11.15 25.22
C GLY A 422 5.85 -12.27 26.24
N LYS A 423 6.00 -13.55 25.85
CA LYS A 423 5.96 -14.68 26.79
C LYS A 423 7.35 -14.94 27.36
N SER A 424 7.39 -15.40 28.63
CA SER A 424 8.64 -15.85 29.20
C SER A 424 9.07 -17.23 28.66
N ALA A 425 10.35 -17.56 28.80
CA ALA A 425 10.87 -18.86 28.40
C ALA A 425 10.18 -20.02 29.14
N GLU A 426 9.83 -19.82 30.43
CA GLU A 426 9.10 -20.79 31.24
C GLU A 426 7.66 -21.00 30.77
N GLU A 427 6.97 -19.91 30.34
CA GLU A 427 5.62 -20.00 29.76
C GLU A 427 5.67 -20.77 28.43
N LEU A 428 6.61 -20.45 27.56
CA LEU A 428 6.77 -21.12 26.27
C LEU A 428 7.10 -22.61 26.45
N GLN A 429 8.01 -22.93 27.37
CA GLN A 429 8.32 -24.31 27.67
C GLN A 429 7.09 -25.05 28.22
N SER A 430 6.32 -24.43 29.14
CA SER A 430 5.12 -25.03 29.71
C SER A 430 4.07 -25.34 28.65
N LEU A 431 3.85 -24.44 27.70
CA LEU A 431 2.95 -24.65 26.55
C LEU A 431 3.40 -25.81 25.65
N ALA A 432 4.70 -25.95 25.43
CA ALA A 432 5.26 -27.05 24.64
C ALA A 432 5.24 -28.40 25.38
N LEU A 433 5.07 -28.40 26.69
CA LEU A 433 4.99 -29.61 27.54
C LEU A 433 3.56 -30.01 27.88
N LEU A 434 2.52 -29.32 27.39
CA LEU A 434 1.14 -29.76 27.58
C LEU A 434 0.93 -31.19 27.06
N GLU A 435 0.03 -31.93 27.69
CA GLU A 435 -0.28 -33.31 27.31
C GLU A 435 -1.37 -33.42 26.23
N ASP A 436 -1.67 -32.30 25.55
CA ASP A 436 -2.68 -32.24 24.48
C ASP A 436 -2.05 -31.87 23.14
N SER A 437 -2.85 -31.91 22.07
CA SER A 437 -2.41 -31.61 20.71
C SER A 437 -1.95 -30.15 20.52
N THR A 438 -2.33 -29.25 21.44
CA THR A 438 -1.88 -27.85 21.44
C THR A 438 -0.35 -27.75 21.54
N SER A 439 0.23 -28.66 22.32
CA SER A 439 1.69 -28.71 22.49
C SER A 439 2.46 -28.93 21.19
N LEU A 440 1.86 -29.59 20.20
CA LEU A 440 2.50 -29.83 18.90
C LEU A 440 2.84 -28.51 18.18
N ALA A 441 1.92 -27.56 18.23
CA ALA A 441 2.10 -26.24 17.64
C ALA A 441 3.27 -25.49 18.30
N TYR A 442 3.33 -25.50 19.63
CA TYR A 442 4.41 -24.84 20.38
C TYR A 442 5.75 -25.58 20.25
N ARG A 443 5.77 -26.91 20.25
CA ARG A 443 6.99 -27.70 19.97
C ARG A 443 7.55 -27.39 18.60
N PHE A 444 6.67 -27.33 17.58
CA PHE A 444 7.06 -26.95 16.23
C PHE A 444 7.64 -25.52 16.20
N ALA A 445 6.92 -24.55 16.77
CA ALA A 445 7.38 -23.16 16.81
C ALA A 445 8.75 -23.01 17.50
N LEU A 446 8.95 -23.67 18.63
CA LEU A 446 10.25 -23.68 19.32
C LEU A 446 11.34 -24.39 18.51
N ARG A 447 11.04 -25.53 17.88
CA ARG A 447 12.00 -26.24 17.02
C ARG A 447 12.47 -25.36 15.87
N GLU A 448 11.54 -24.69 15.19
CA GLU A 448 11.84 -23.84 14.03
C GLU A 448 12.23 -22.40 14.41
N LEU A 449 12.15 -22.02 15.68
CA LEU A 449 12.30 -20.62 16.16
C LEU A 449 11.33 -19.66 15.49
N ALA A 450 10.11 -20.15 15.21
CA ALA A 450 9.04 -19.30 14.70
C ALA A 450 8.47 -18.44 15.83
N PRO A 451 8.22 -17.14 15.62
CA PRO A 451 7.71 -16.24 16.65
C PRO A 451 6.21 -16.42 16.91
N PHE A 452 5.59 -17.41 16.31
CA PHE A 452 4.18 -17.76 16.47
C PHE A 452 3.96 -19.27 16.39
N ALA A 453 2.86 -19.72 16.97
CA ALA A 453 2.34 -21.08 16.83
C ALA A 453 1.01 -21.05 16.10
N VAL A 454 0.75 -22.03 15.23
CA VAL A 454 -0.50 -22.17 14.47
C VAL A 454 -1.28 -23.34 15.03
N LEU A 455 -2.49 -23.08 15.50
CA LEU A 455 -3.40 -24.06 16.08
C LEU A 455 -4.55 -24.33 15.13
N GLY A 456 -4.91 -25.57 14.92
CA GLY A 456 -6.14 -25.91 14.21
C GLY A 456 -7.39 -25.53 15.02
N ALA A 457 -8.53 -25.43 14.37
CA ALA A 457 -9.80 -25.13 15.02
C ALA A 457 -10.25 -26.18 16.05
N SER A 458 -9.61 -27.36 16.07
CA SER A 458 -9.82 -28.45 17.01
C SER A 458 -8.50 -29.18 17.31
N ALA A 459 -8.52 -30.02 18.35
CA ALA A 459 -7.41 -30.94 18.67
C ALA A 459 -7.03 -31.77 17.43
N SER A 460 -7.99 -32.41 16.79
CA SER A 460 -7.77 -33.25 15.61
C SER A 460 -7.22 -32.47 14.40
N SER A 461 -7.65 -31.23 14.17
CA SER A 461 -7.11 -30.42 13.10
C SER A 461 -5.68 -29.97 13.39
N THR A 462 -5.33 -29.70 14.66
CA THR A 462 -3.94 -29.43 15.06
C THR A 462 -3.06 -30.67 14.85
N GLU A 463 -3.51 -31.85 15.26
CA GLU A 463 -2.78 -33.11 15.01
C GLU A 463 -2.57 -33.36 13.53
N THR A 464 -3.59 -33.15 12.72
CA THR A 464 -3.50 -33.29 11.26
C THR A 464 -2.49 -32.33 10.66
N LEU A 465 -2.49 -31.06 11.10
CA LEU A 465 -1.55 -30.05 10.62
C LEU A 465 -0.09 -30.45 10.87
N TYR A 466 0.19 -31.07 12.02
CA TYR A 466 1.56 -31.43 12.41
C TYR A 466 1.93 -32.92 12.21
N ALA A 467 1.03 -33.73 11.66
CA ALA A 467 1.25 -35.17 11.49
C ALA A 467 2.49 -35.51 10.62
N ASN A 468 2.80 -34.68 9.64
CA ASN A 468 3.88 -34.90 8.68
C ASN A 468 5.14 -34.07 8.97
N HIS A 469 5.24 -33.43 10.13
CA HIS A 469 6.41 -32.59 10.48
C HIS A 469 7.54 -33.35 11.16
N ASN A 470 7.73 -34.63 10.79
CA ASN A 470 8.80 -35.49 11.26
C ASN A 470 9.74 -35.87 10.11
N GLU A 471 10.31 -34.87 9.45
CA GLU A 471 11.24 -35.09 8.35
C GLU A 471 12.52 -35.78 8.81
N ALA A 472 13.15 -36.55 7.91
CA ALA A 472 14.38 -37.26 8.21
C ALA A 472 15.48 -36.28 8.67
N GLY A 473 16.03 -36.55 9.85
CA GLY A 473 17.09 -35.73 10.46
C GLY A 473 16.60 -34.61 11.37
N GLN A 474 15.29 -34.44 11.51
CA GLN A 474 14.70 -33.52 12.50
C GLN A 474 14.24 -34.27 13.75
N LEU A 475 14.20 -33.55 14.89
CA LEU A 475 13.63 -34.11 16.12
C LEU A 475 12.11 -34.21 15.98
N ALA A 476 11.58 -35.39 16.21
CA ALA A 476 10.15 -35.66 16.12
C ALA A 476 9.34 -34.82 17.12
N LEU A 477 8.24 -34.22 16.64
CA LEU A 477 7.33 -33.46 17.52
C LEU A 477 6.56 -34.38 18.47
N LEU A 478 6.23 -35.56 17.99
CA LEU A 478 5.51 -36.58 18.74
C LEU A 478 6.11 -37.98 18.45
N ASN A 479 6.42 -38.71 19.52
CA ASN A 479 6.80 -40.12 19.41
C ASN A 479 5.51 -40.96 19.40
N SER A 480 5.32 -41.78 18.36
CA SER A 480 4.12 -42.60 18.20
C SER A 480 3.97 -43.72 19.22
N GLU A 481 5.06 -44.17 19.83
CA GLU A 481 5.03 -45.26 20.81
C GLU A 481 4.73 -44.77 22.24
N SER A 482 5.25 -43.60 22.61
CA SER A 482 5.08 -43.02 23.95
C SER A 482 3.99 -41.95 24.02
N GLY A 483 3.47 -41.49 22.90
CA GLY A 483 2.60 -40.33 22.82
C GLY A 483 3.30 -39.01 23.16
N MET A 484 4.62 -39.03 23.35
CA MET A 484 5.43 -37.84 23.67
C MET A 484 6.44 -37.56 22.60
N GLY A 485 6.74 -36.28 22.39
CA GLY A 485 7.74 -35.85 21.44
C GLY A 485 9.17 -36.20 21.83
N GLU A 486 10.04 -36.35 20.88
CA GLU A 486 11.49 -36.59 21.13
C GLU A 486 12.21 -35.33 21.61
N LEU A 487 11.55 -34.15 21.58
CA LEU A 487 12.09 -32.90 22.08
C LEU A 487 12.16 -32.96 23.62
N SER A 488 13.37 -33.02 24.17
CA SER A 488 13.54 -33.07 25.61
C SER A 488 13.09 -31.76 26.29
N PRO A 489 12.67 -31.80 27.56
CA PRO A 489 12.35 -30.57 28.28
C PRO A 489 13.49 -29.56 28.31
N GLN A 490 14.74 -30.00 28.36
CA GLN A 490 15.89 -29.12 28.31
C GLN A 490 16.05 -28.46 26.93
N TYR A 491 15.88 -29.23 25.84
CA TYR A 491 15.91 -28.68 24.51
C TYR A 491 14.85 -27.59 24.33
N LEU A 492 13.61 -27.86 24.72
CA LEU A 492 12.51 -26.91 24.64
C LEU A 492 12.77 -25.64 25.47
N LYS A 493 13.37 -25.81 26.69
CA LYS A 493 13.77 -24.68 27.51
C LYS A 493 14.83 -23.80 26.84
N ASP A 494 15.86 -24.43 26.27
CA ASP A 494 16.94 -23.69 25.60
C ASP A 494 16.42 -22.94 24.35
N ARG A 495 15.52 -23.56 23.58
CA ARG A 495 14.89 -22.94 22.41
C ARG A 495 13.95 -21.81 22.82
N ALA A 496 13.18 -21.97 23.89
CA ALA A 496 12.34 -20.92 24.45
C ALA A 496 13.16 -19.71 24.90
N ALA A 497 14.25 -19.95 25.64
CA ALA A 497 15.16 -18.89 26.06
C ALA A 497 15.76 -18.16 24.85
N PHE A 498 16.19 -18.90 23.82
CA PHE A 498 16.72 -18.30 22.60
C PHE A 498 15.68 -17.46 21.85
N LEU A 499 14.42 -17.94 21.77
CA LEU A 499 13.36 -17.20 21.10
C LEU A 499 13.00 -15.89 21.84
N VAL A 500 13.09 -15.87 23.17
CA VAL A 500 12.83 -14.67 23.98
C VAL A 500 13.92 -13.61 23.79
N GLU A 501 15.17 -14.03 23.59
CA GLU A 501 16.32 -13.14 23.38
C GLU A 501 16.39 -12.60 21.92
N LYS A 502 15.73 -13.27 20.98
CA LYS A 502 15.67 -12.87 19.58
C LYS A 502 14.74 -11.66 19.36
#